data_60195b93a74a586d1b29955011b53f86
#
_entry.id   60195b93a74a586d1b29955011b53f86
#
_cell.length_a   1.000
_cell.length_b   1.000
_cell.length_c   1.000
_cell.angle_alpha   90.00
_cell.angle_beta   90.00
_cell.angle_gamma   90.00
#
_symmetry.space_group_name_H-M   'P 1'
#
loop_
_entity.id
_entity.type
_entity.pdbx_description
1 polymer ?
#
loop_
_entity_poly.entity_id
_entity_poly.type
_entity_poly.pdbx_seq_one_letter_code
_entity_poly.pdbx_strand_id
1 'polypeptide(L)'
;MTDPTARPVDPHRLKAMLLDGGELAPIDLREELVFSRNHLLWARSVPLSRLELRFARLVPRRDTRIVLCDDNDGLVERAARILAGAGYTDVSFLEGGVPGWEKAGLELFSGVNVPSKAFGEHIEHASGTPSIPPEELNRLIESAADMVVVDSRPFDEFQRMSIPTATNVPGAELVLRIRDLAPSPETLVVVNCAGRTRSIIGAQSLIDAGLPNKVVALRNGTMGFALAGFAPDKGKTKRYGTLSAEALDWAKAAAERVAQRFGIPRIDQAALERLRADTTRTLYLFDVRDPTEYATGHVAGAQNAPGGQLVQATDQYVGTLGARLVLVDDREVRAVMTASWLKQMGWREVYVLAAGGTETVQPAAPMLGAKPPAERAVDAKMLSALLAEGRATVIDLSRSPAYRNGHIPGAWFAIRSRLAGALSKIAIQGELVLTSEDGVLAGLAVRESPVPARFLQGGNAAWIAAGLPLSDEPRMADEPLDYWPKPYERAGDTKGAMNEYLAWEVDLLPRIARDGTARFTP
;
A
#
# COMPACT_ATOMS: atom_id res chain seq x y z
N MET A 1 -36.96 -8.13 -9.79
CA MET A 1 -35.78 -7.24 -9.79
C MET A 1 -34.76 -7.92 -10.69
N THR A 2 -34.44 -7.32 -11.81
CA THR A 2 -33.38 -7.82 -12.70
C THR A 2 -32.09 -7.85 -11.92
N ASP A 3 -31.48 -9.03 -11.88
CA ASP A 3 -30.16 -9.24 -11.26
C ASP A 3 -29.18 -8.23 -11.92
N PRO A 4 -28.48 -7.35 -11.17
CA PRO A 4 -27.55 -6.41 -11.74
C PRO A 4 -26.29 -7.17 -12.16
N THR A 5 -26.38 -7.83 -13.30
CA THR A 5 -25.31 -8.62 -13.87
C THR A 5 -24.23 -7.67 -14.42
N ALA A 6 -23.05 -7.70 -13.81
CA ALA A 6 -21.86 -7.10 -14.41
C ALA A 6 -21.67 -7.66 -15.84
N ARG A 7 -21.22 -6.81 -16.76
CA ARG A 7 -21.04 -7.20 -18.17
C ARG A 7 -19.67 -7.83 -18.39
N PRO A 8 -19.58 -8.93 -19.16
CA PRO A 8 -18.29 -9.51 -19.51
C PRO A 8 -17.47 -8.57 -20.41
N VAL A 9 -16.17 -8.54 -20.21
CA VAL A 9 -15.20 -7.82 -21.02
C VAL A 9 -14.14 -8.81 -21.47
N ASP A 10 -13.99 -8.99 -22.77
CA ASP A 10 -12.94 -9.81 -23.37
C ASP A 10 -11.54 -9.29 -22.99
N PRO A 11 -10.52 -10.18 -22.80
CA PRO A 11 -9.17 -9.78 -22.40
C PRO A 11 -8.52 -8.75 -23.32
N HIS A 12 -8.65 -8.86 -24.65
CA HIS A 12 -8.09 -7.89 -25.58
C HIS A 12 -8.83 -6.54 -25.51
N ARG A 13 -10.14 -6.57 -25.24
CA ARG A 13 -10.91 -5.36 -25.01
C ARG A 13 -10.45 -4.66 -23.73
N LEU A 14 -10.23 -5.39 -22.63
CA LEU A 14 -9.65 -4.81 -21.41
C LEU A 14 -8.27 -4.23 -21.68
N LYS A 15 -7.42 -4.93 -22.44
CA LYS A 15 -6.12 -4.40 -22.87
C LYS A 15 -6.25 -3.07 -23.62
N ALA A 16 -7.20 -2.96 -24.53
CA ALA A 16 -7.49 -1.71 -25.23
C ALA A 16 -7.97 -0.60 -24.28
N MET A 17 -8.79 -0.93 -23.27
CA MET A 17 -9.25 0.03 -22.24
C MET A 17 -8.09 0.56 -21.37
N LEU A 18 -7.10 -0.28 -21.06
CA LEU A 18 -5.87 0.16 -20.35
C LEU A 18 -5.05 1.17 -21.16
N LEU A 19 -5.20 1.21 -22.48
CA LEU A 19 -4.45 2.06 -23.39
C LEU A 19 -5.22 3.29 -23.88
N ASP A 20 -6.55 3.35 -23.72
CA ASP A 20 -7.40 4.41 -24.28
C ASP A 20 -7.26 5.77 -23.57
N GLY A 21 -6.62 5.80 -22.42
CA GLY A 21 -6.37 7.00 -21.64
C GLY A 21 -7.58 7.52 -20.84
N GLY A 22 -8.72 6.84 -20.91
CA GLY A 22 -9.88 7.11 -20.08
C GLY A 22 -9.71 6.56 -18.65
N GLU A 23 -10.58 7.00 -17.73
CA GLU A 23 -10.57 6.45 -16.37
C GLU A 23 -11.01 4.99 -16.35
N LEU A 24 -10.28 4.16 -15.61
CA LEU A 24 -10.52 2.73 -15.45
C LEU A 24 -10.07 2.24 -14.10
N ALA A 25 -10.88 1.44 -13.42
CA ALA A 25 -10.54 0.77 -12.18
C ALA A 25 -10.52 -0.76 -12.39
N PRO A 26 -9.37 -1.35 -12.75
CA PRO A 26 -9.20 -2.80 -12.79
C PRO A 26 -8.97 -3.33 -11.38
N ILE A 27 -9.88 -4.15 -10.88
CA ILE A 27 -9.92 -4.59 -9.48
C ILE A 27 -9.82 -6.11 -9.40
N ASP A 28 -8.81 -6.61 -8.71
CA ASP A 28 -8.65 -8.02 -8.41
C ASP A 28 -9.23 -8.33 -7.02
N LEU A 29 -10.18 -9.26 -6.98
CA LEU A 29 -10.97 -9.60 -5.80
C LEU A 29 -10.38 -10.74 -4.96
N ARG A 30 -9.31 -11.35 -5.46
CA ARG A 30 -8.64 -12.47 -4.79
C ARG A 30 -7.85 -12.00 -3.58
N GLU A 31 -7.62 -12.91 -2.64
CA GLU A 31 -6.79 -12.61 -1.48
C GLU A 31 -5.34 -12.30 -1.88
N GLU A 32 -4.67 -11.47 -1.07
CA GLU A 32 -3.37 -10.85 -1.40
C GLU A 32 -2.30 -11.88 -1.80
N LEU A 33 -2.23 -13.05 -1.13
CA LEU A 33 -1.27 -14.09 -1.47
C LEU A 33 -1.60 -14.75 -2.81
N VAL A 34 -2.88 -14.90 -3.16
CA VAL A 34 -3.31 -15.43 -4.47
C VAL A 34 -3.00 -14.41 -5.56
N PHE A 35 -3.37 -13.15 -5.35
CA PHE A 35 -3.01 -12.03 -6.22
C PHE A 35 -1.50 -11.99 -6.50
N SER A 36 -0.67 -12.15 -5.47
CA SER A 36 0.79 -12.07 -5.62
C SER A 36 1.42 -13.19 -6.46
N ARG A 37 0.69 -14.25 -6.77
CA ARG A 37 1.19 -15.34 -7.64
C ARG A 37 1.12 -14.96 -9.12
N ASN A 38 0.03 -14.33 -9.52
CA ASN A 38 -0.21 -13.83 -10.88
C ASN A 38 -1.32 -12.78 -10.89
N HIS A 39 -1.13 -11.68 -11.58
CA HIS A 39 -2.15 -10.64 -11.75
C HIS A 39 -1.86 -9.76 -12.97
N LEU A 40 -2.83 -8.98 -13.43
CA LEU A 40 -2.64 -7.96 -14.46
C LEU A 40 -1.82 -6.79 -13.89
N LEU A 41 -0.91 -6.20 -14.68
CA LEU A 41 0.01 -5.12 -14.24
C LEU A 41 -0.70 -4.01 -13.44
N TRP A 42 -1.86 -3.57 -13.92
CA TRP A 42 -2.58 -2.45 -13.34
C TRP A 42 -3.74 -2.85 -12.43
N ALA A 43 -3.95 -4.14 -12.16
CA ALA A 43 -4.98 -4.56 -11.23
C ALA A 43 -4.68 -4.08 -9.81
N ARG A 44 -5.73 -3.62 -9.11
CA ARG A 44 -5.68 -3.24 -7.70
C ARG A 44 -6.15 -4.41 -6.86
N SER A 45 -5.30 -4.86 -5.94
CA SER A 45 -5.68 -5.91 -4.99
C SER A 45 -6.70 -5.36 -3.98
N VAL A 46 -7.97 -5.70 -4.18
CA VAL A 46 -9.07 -5.37 -3.27
C VAL A 46 -9.86 -6.64 -2.97
N PRO A 47 -9.33 -7.49 -2.07
CA PRO A 47 -9.96 -8.76 -1.76
C PRO A 47 -11.43 -8.61 -1.37
N LEU A 48 -12.27 -9.53 -1.89
CA LEU A 48 -13.70 -9.54 -1.56
C LEU A 48 -13.95 -9.57 -0.04
N SER A 49 -13.08 -10.22 0.70
CA SER A 49 -13.14 -10.28 2.16
C SER A 49 -13.14 -8.91 2.84
N ARG A 50 -12.56 -7.87 2.20
CA ARG A 50 -12.41 -6.51 2.71
C ARG A 50 -12.94 -5.42 1.77
N LEU A 51 -13.75 -5.80 0.78
CA LEU A 51 -14.22 -4.92 -0.29
C LEU A 51 -14.87 -3.65 0.26
N GLU A 52 -15.83 -3.78 1.18
CA GLU A 52 -16.60 -2.64 1.69
C GLU A 52 -15.74 -1.64 2.47
N LEU A 53 -14.65 -2.11 3.08
CA LEU A 53 -13.76 -1.27 3.89
C LEU A 53 -12.77 -0.45 3.02
N ARG A 54 -12.49 -0.89 1.79
CA ARG A 54 -11.43 -0.34 0.96
C ARG A 54 -11.91 0.36 -0.31
N PHE A 55 -12.99 -0.16 -0.90
CA PHE A 55 -13.36 0.15 -2.28
C PHE A 55 -13.75 1.62 -2.48
N ALA A 56 -14.58 2.19 -1.62
CA ALA A 56 -15.05 3.57 -1.78
C ALA A 56 -13.92 4.61 -1.70
N ARG A 57 -12.84 4.31 -0.99
CA ARG A 57 -11.63 5.15 -0.94
C ARG A 57 -10.82 5.06 -2.23
N LEU A 58 -10.72 3.85 -2.79
CA LEU A 58 -9.95 3.57 -4.00
C LEU A 58 -10.70 3.97 -5.27
N VAL A 59 -12.02 3.87 -5.29
CA VAL A 59 -12.88 4.21 -6.44
C VAL A 59 -14.01 5.12 -5.94
N PRO A 60 -13.73 6.41 -5.68
CA PRO A 60 -14.71 7.30 -5.05
C PRO A 60 -15.88 7.68 -5.96
N ARG A 61 -15.70 7.71 -7.27
CA ARG A 61 -16.74 8.09 -8.24
C ARG A 61 -17.57 6.87 -8.66
N ARG A 62 -18.90 6.98 -8.55
CA ARG A 62 -19.83 5.85 -8.72
C ARG A 62 -20.04 5.40 -10.18
N ASP A 63 -19.74 6.25 -11.14
CA ASP A 63 -19.83 6.00 -12.57
C ASP A 63 -18.46 5.72 -13.23
N THR A 64 -17.42 5.45 -12.43
CA THR A 64 -16.12 4.99 -12.91
C THR A 64 -16.28 3.64 -13.64
N ARG A 65 -15.63 3.48 -14.80
CA ARG A 65 -15.52 2.17 -15.46
C ARG A 65 -14.74 1.21 -14.58
N ILE A 66 -15.40 0.16 -14.10
CA ILE A 66 -14.81 -0.86 -13.23
C ILE A 66 -14.74 -2.17 -14.00
N VAL A 67 -13.59 -2.87 -13.93
CA VAL A 67 -13.47 -4.25 -14.40
C VAL A 67 -12.98 -5.11 -13.27
N LEU A 68 -13.82 -6.03 -12.80
CA LEU A 68 -13.53 -6.97 -11.72
C LEU A 68 -12.78 -8.19 -12.29
N CYS A 69 -11.79 -8.68 -11.54
CA CYS A 69 -11.04 -9.88 -11.86
C CYS A 69 -11.07 -10.87 -10.70
N ASP A 70 -11.16 -12.16 -11.01
CA ASP A 70 -11.03 -13.28 -10.09
C ASP A 70 -10.41 -14.49 -10.84
N ASP A 71 -10.44 -15.68 -10.25
CA ASP A 71 -10.03 -16.94 -10.89
C ASP A 71 -11.22 -17.69 -11.53
N ASN A 72 -12.31 -16.99 -11.86
CA ASN A 72 -13.57 -17.55 -12.31
C ASN A 72 -14.22 -18.48 -11.25
N ASP A 73 -14.16 -18.05 -10.00
CA ASP A 73 -14.56 -18.81 -8.80
C ASP A 73 -15.74 -18.17 -8.04
N GLY A 74 -16.45 -17.20 -8.66
CA GLY A 74 -17.69 -16.61 -8.14
C GLY A 74 -17.48 -15.41 -7.21
N LEU A 75 -16.28 -14.85 -7.12
CA LEU A 75 -16.05 -13.62 -6.34
C LEU A 75 -16.66 -12.40 -7.06
N VAL A 76 -16.64 -12.41 -8.40
CA VAL A 76 -17.18 -11.32 -9.23
C VAL A 76 -18.66 -11.09 -8.97
N GLU A 77 -19.48 -12.14 -8.95
CA GLU A 77 -20.93 -12.01 -8.76
C GLU A 77 -21.28 -11.46 -7.37
N ARG A 78 -20.50 -11.83 -6.37
CA ARG A 78 -20.67 -11.33 -5.00
C ARG A 78 -20.28 -9.86 -4.92
N ALA A 79 -19.14 -9.48 -5.47
CA ALA A 79 -18.66 -8.10 -5.51
C ALA A 79 -19.60 -7.20 -6.31
N ALA A 80 -20.06 -7.63 -7.50
CA ALA A 80 -20.96 -6.87 -8.34
C ALA A 80 -22.27 -6.52 -7.62
N ARG A 81 -22.85 -7.46 -6.85
CA ARG A 81 -24.04 -7.18 -6.03
C ARG A 81 -23.78 -6.13 -4.94
N ILE A 82 -22.64 -6.20 -4.25
CA ILE A 82 -22.25 -5.23 -3.23
C ILE A 82 -22.09 -3.84 -3.88
N LEU A 83 -21.37 -3.76 -5.01
CA LEU A 83 -21.11 -2.51 -5.71
C LEU A 83 -22.38 -1.89 -6.28
N ALA A 84 -23.25 -2.69 -6.89
CA ALA A 84 -24.57 -2.21 -7.38
C ALA A 84 -25.44 -1.67 -6.24
N GLY A 85 -25.49 -2.39 -5.11
CA GLY A 85 -26.16 -1.93 -3.90
C GLY A 85 -25.58 -0.65 -3.29
N ALA A 86 -24.30 -0.36 -3.58
CA ALA A 86 -23.63 0.86 -3.19
C ALA A 86 -23.73 1.98 -4.25
N GLY A 87 -24.45 1.75 -5.38
CA GLY A 87 -24.72 2.75 -6.42
C GLY A 87 -23.64 2.87 -7.49
N TYR A 88 -22.74 1.90 -7.65
CA TYR A 88 -21.83 1.86 -8.80
C TYR A 88 -22.58 1.40 -10.05
N THR A 89 -22.43 2.14 -11.16
CA THR A 89 -23.28 1.99 -12.35
C THR A 89 -22.59 1.38 -13.57
N ASP A 90 -21.25 1.42 -13.62
CA ASP A 90 -20.48 0.87 -14.75
C ASP A 90 -19.51 -0.22 -14.27
N VAL A 91 -20.09 -1.37 -13.90
CA VAL A 91 -19.37 -2.55 -13.40
C VAL A 91 -19.35 -3.63 -14.46
N SER A 92 -18.18 -4.06 -14.83
CA SER A 92 -17.89 -5.15 -15.76
C SER A 92 -16.94 -6.16 -15.10
N PHE A 93 -16.71 -7.30 -15.72
CA PHE A 93 -15.74 -8.30 -15.25
C PHE A 93 -14.93 -8.87 -16.42
N LEU A 94 -13.72 -9.31 -16.12
CA LEU A 94 -12.83 -9.97 -17.07
C LEU A 94 -13.38 -11.37 -17.40
N GLU A 95 -13.73 -11.58 -18.66
CA GLU A 95 -14.24 -12.87 -19.13
C GLU A 95 -13.19 -13.98 -18.96
N GLY A 96 -13.56 -15.06 -18.28
CA GLY A 96 -12.64 -16.15 -17.93
C GLY A 96 -11.65 -15.82 -16.80
N GLY A 97 -11.77 -14.64 -16.17
CA GLY A 97 -10.93 -14.22 -15.06
C GLY A 97 -9.44 -14.07 -15.43
N VAL A 98 -8.57 -14.14 -14.44
CA VAL A 98 -7.10 -14.10 -14.65
C VAL A 98 -6.62 -15.26 -15.53
N PRO A 99 -7.15 -16.49 -15.42
CA PRO A 99 -6.82 -17.57 -16.37
C PRO A 99 -7.23 -17.25 -17.82
N GLY A 100 -8.34 -16.50 -18.04
CA GLY A 100 -8.76 -16.06 -19.37
C GLY A 100 -7.77 -15.08 -20.00
N TRP A 101 -7.21 -14.17 -19.21
CA TRP A 101 -6.17 -13.24 -19.63
C TRP A 101 -4.89 -13.97 -20.07
N GLU A 102 -4.45 -14.96 -19.29
CA GLU A 102 -3.31 -15.80 -19.63
C GLU A 102 -3.52 -16.61 -20.90
N LYS A 103 -4.71 -17.24 -21.05
CA LYS A 103 -5.10 -17.99 -22.25
C LYS A 103 -5.13 -17.12 -23.51
N ALA A 104 -5.42 -15.83 -23.39
CA ALA A 104 -5.36 -14.85 -24.47
C ALA A 104 -3.91 -14.47 -24.85
N GLY A 105 -2.88 -15.04 -24.19
CA GLY A 105 -1.48 -14.75 -24.44
C GLY A 105 -1.01 -13.40 -23.92
N LEU A 106 -1.72 -12.82 -22.97
CA LEU A 106 -1.40 -11.53 -22.37
C LEU A 106 -0.53 -11.71 -21.11
N GLU A 107 0.36 -10.73 -20.84
CA GLU A 107 1.34 -10.82 -19.76
C GLU A 107 0.67 -10.76 -18.38
N LEU A 108 1.07 -11.67 -17.49
CA LEU A 108 0.73 -11.66 -16.06
C LEU A 108 1.99 -11.37 -15.25
N PHE A 109 1.80 -10.79 -14.08
CA PHE A 109 2.88 -10.41 -13.17
C PHE A 109 2.71 -11.11 -11.82
N SER A 110 3.81 -11.42 -11.17
CA SER A 110 3.83 -11.92 -9.79
C SER A 110 4.32 -10.84 -8.84
N GLY A 111 4.15 -11.03 -7.53
CA GLY A 111 4.55 -10.08 -6.50
C GLY A 111 3.48 -9.04 -6.18
N VAL A 112 3.88 -7.96 -5.53
CA VAL A 112 3.00 -6.84 -5.14
C VAL A 112 3.66 -5.50 -5.50
N ASN A 113 2.85 -4.45 -5.74
CA ASN A 113 3.33 -3.12 -6.13
C ASN A 113 4.22 -3.16 -7.40
N VAL A 114 3.90 -4.03 -8.35
CA VAL A 114 4.70 -4.28 -9.55
C VAL A 114 4.98 -3.03 -10.37
N PRO A 115 4.00 -2.11 -10.61
CA PRO A 115 4.27 -0.90 -11.39
C PRO A 115 5.41 -0.04 -10.81
N SER A 116 5.45 0.15 -9.49
CA SER A 116 6.50 0.95 -8.85
C SER A 116 7.85 0.23 -8.81
N LYS A 117 7.84 -1.10 -8.68
CA LYS A 117 9.05 -1.92 -8.74
C LYS A 117 9.72 -1.82 -10.11
N ALA A 118 8.94 -2.07 -11.15
CA ALA A 118 9.40 -1.94 -12.54
C ALA A 118 9.84 -0.49 -12.86
N PHE A 119 9.15 0.51 -12.30
CA PHE A 119 9.55 1.90 -12.47
C PHE A 119 10.91 2.19 -11.82
N GLY A 120 11.20 1.66 -10.63
CA GLY A 120 12.52 1.79 -9.99
C GLY A 120 13.65 1.23 -10.86
N GLU A 121 13.46 0.04 -11.45
CA GLU A 121 14.41 -0.56 -12.38
C GLU A 121 14.55 0.29 -13.67
N HIS A 122 13.44 0.84 -14.18
CA HIS A 122 13.48 1.76 -15.32
C HIS A 122 14.33 3.00 -15.03
N ILE A 123 14.18 3.62 -13.86
CA ILE A 123 14.97 4.80 -13.45
C ILE A 123 16.46 4.44 -13.31
N GLU A 124 16.80 3.33 -12.66
CA GLU A 124 18.20 2.90 -12.56
C GLU A 124 18.85 2.79 -13.95
N HIS A 125 18.13 2.15 -14.88
CA HIS A 125 18.64 1.91 -16.22
C HIS A 125 18.69 3.19 -17.08
N ALA A 126 17.63 4.00 -17.08
CA ALA A 126 17.50 5.19 -17.92
C ALA A 126 18.33 6.37 -17.42
N SER A 127 18.43 6.57 -16.11
CA SER A 127 19.16 7.68 -15.49
C SER A 127 20.59 7.31 -15.08
N GLY A 128 20.95 6.03 -15.10
CA GLY A 128 22.26 5.56 -14.66
C GLY A 128 22.51 5.83 -13.16
N THR A 129 21.49 5.73 -12.31
CA THR A 129 21.60 6.02 -10.88
C THR A 129 22.75 5.26 -10.23
N PRO A 130 23.77 5.94 -9.66
CA PRO A 130 24.93 5.26 -9.10
C PRO A 130 24.59 4.37 -7.91
N SER A 131 25.27 3.24 -7.78
CA SER A 131 25.12 2.36 -6.63
C SER A 131 26.46 1.81 -6.14
N ILE A 132 26.52 1.44 -4.85
CA ILE A 132 27.65 0.72 -4.25
C ILE A 132 27.21 -0.65 -3.73
N PRO A 133 28.10 -1.67 -3.79
CA PRO A 133 27.80 -2.98 -3.23
C PRO A 133 27.86 -2.96 -1.70
N PRO A 134 27.18 -3.91 -1.02
CA PRO A 134 27.19 -4.01 0.45
C PRO A 134 28.58 -4.12 1.07
N GLU A 135 29.51 -4.80 0.41
CA GLU A 135 30.88 -4.98 0.85
C GLU A 135 31.65 -3.65 0.91
N GLU A 136 31.38 -2.75 -0.05
CA GLU A 136 31.96 -1.41 -0.05
C GLU A 136 31.38 -0.57 1.09
N LEU A 137 30.05 -0.59 1.27
CA LEU A 137 29.42 0.10 2.38
C LEU A 137 29.96 -0.38 3.73
N ASN A 138 30.12 -1.68 3.93
CA ASN A 138 30.64 -2.22 5.19
C ASN A 138 32.08 -1.73 5.45
N ARG A 139 32.95 -1.72 4.44
CA ARG A 139 34.30 -1.16 4.57
C ARG A 139 34.29 0.32 4.94
N LEU A 140 33.38 1.10 4.38
CA LEU A 140 33.23 2.52 4.71
C LEU A 140 32.74 2.72 6.15
N ILE A 141 31.83 1.86 6.63
CA ILE A 141 31.39 1.86 8.05
C ILE A 141 32.55 1.54 8.98
N GLU A 142 33.32 0.47 8.70
CA GLU A 142 34.45 0.04 9.54
C GLU A 142 35.59 1.08 9.59
N SER A 143 35.81 1.80 8.49
CA SER A 143 36.82 2.87 8.44
C SER A 143 36.34 4.21 8.98
N ALA A 144 35.09 4.31 9.46
CA ALA A 144 34.46 5.56 9.88
C ALA A 144 34.60 6.68 8.82
N ALA A 145 34.41 6.32 7.55
CA ALA A 145 34.50 7.26 6.44
C ALA A 145 33.49 8.41 6.59
N ASP A 146 33.81 9.58 5.98
CA ASP A 146 32.87 10.72 5.94
C ASP A 146 31.69 10.39 5.03
N MET A 147 30.63 9.86 5.64
CA MET A 147 29.40 9.49 4.95
C MET A 147 28.16 9.55 5.84
N VAL A 148 27.01 9.65 5.21
CA VAL A 148 25.71 9.44 5.85
C VAL A 148 24.95 8.33 5.12
N VAL A 149 24.36 7.41 5.89
CA VAL A 149 23.43 6.41 5.37
C VAL A 149 22.02 6.86 5.72
N VAL A 150 21.19 7.10 4.71
CA VAL A 150 19.78 7.49 4.87
C VAL A 150 18.88 6.36 4.44
N ASP A 151 17.96 5.96 5.31
CA ASP A 151 17.00 4.88 5.04
C ASP A 151 15.66 5.48 4.63
N SER A 152 15.27 5.24 3.37
CA SER A 152 14.09 5.83 2.72
C SER A 152 12.77 5.12 3.04
N ARG A 153 12.79 4.12 3.91
CA ARG A 153 11.61 3.35 4.32
C ARG A 153 10.79 4.06 5.41
N PRO A 154 9.50 3.65 5.61
CA PRO A 154 8.76 4.01 6.82
C PRO A 154 9.49 3.60 8.09
N PHE A 155 9.20 4.30 9.18
CA PHE A 155 9.91 4.13 10.44
C PHE A 155 9.78 2.72 11.05
N ASP A 156 8.62 2.09 10.93
CA ASP A 156 8.37 0.72 11.40
C ASP A 156 9.23 -0.33 10.66
N GLU A 157 9.43 -0.15 9.35
CA GLU A 157 10.34 -1.00 8.57
C GLU A 157 11.80 -0.79 8.98
N PHE A 158 12.20 0.47 9.24
CA PHE A 158 13.54 0.82 9.71
C PHE A 158 13.82 0.22 11.09
N GLN A 159 12.89 0.32 12.03
CA GLN A 159 13.03 -0.27 13.37
C GLN A 159 13.18 -1.79 13.32
N ARG A 160 12.45 -2.44 12.42
CA ARG A 160 12.51 -3.90 12.27
C ARG A 160 13.90 -4.38 11.85
N MET A 161 14.54 -3.67 10.93
CA MET A 161 15.86 -4.00 10.40
C MET A 161 16.46 -2.79 9.68
N SER A 162 17.67 -2.36 10.00
CA SER A 162 18.34 -1.20 9.36
C SER A 162 19.84 -1.45 9.16
N ILE A 163 20.45 -0.67 8.27
CA ILE A 163 21.91 -0.65 8.12
C ILE A 163 22.52 -0.01 9.37
N PRO A 164 23.63 -0.52 9.92
CA PRO A 164 24.37 0.14 10.99
C PRO A 164 24.68 1.59 10.65
N THR A 165 24.58 2.50 11.62
CA THR A 165 24.76 3.95 11.51
C THR A 165 23.64 4.71 10.78
N ALA A 166 22.72 4.05 10.07
CA ALA A 166 21.69 4.69 9.27
C ALA A 166 20.77 5.61 10.08
N THR A 167 20.30 6.65 9.40
CA THR A 167 19.25 7.56 9.88
C THR A 167 17.99 7.32 9.04
N ASN A 168 16.83 7.15 9.70
CA ASN A 168 15.56 7.03 8.98
C ASN A 168 15.15 8.38 8.39
N VAL A 169 15.01 8.41 7.06
CA VAL A 169 14.58 9.57 6.28
C VAL A 169 13.65 9.07 5.17
N PRO A 170 12.35 8.90 5.42
CA PRO A 170 11.41 8.39 4.42
C PRO A 170 11.51 9.13 3.09
N GLY A 171 11.25 8.44 1.97
CA GLY A 171 11.60 8.91 0.62
C GLY A 171 11.21 10.36 0.30
N ALA A 172 10.01 10.81 0.69
CA ALA A 172 9.60 12.20 0.46
C ALA A 172 10.33 13.23 1.35
N GLU A 173 10.91 12.81 2.48
CA GLU A 173 11.70 13.67 3.38
C GLU A 173 13.14 13.90 2.91
N LEU A 174 13.66 13.09 1.99
CA LEU A 174 15.07 13.09 1.61
C LEU A 174 15.54 14.49 1.19
N VAL A 175 14.91 15.10 0.20
CA VAL A 175 15.32 16.43 -0.31
C VAL A 175 15.15 17.51 0.76
N LEU A 176 14.13 17.40 1.60
CA LEU A 176 13.87 18.37 2.67
C LEU A 176 14.93 18.31 3.79
N ARG A 177 15.48 17.12 4.08
CA ARG A 177 16.31 16.88 5.29
C ARG A 177 17.80 16.69 5.01
N ILE A 178 18.20 16.42 3.77
CA ILE A 178 19.56 15.95 3.48
C ILE A 178 20.64 16.98 3.81
N ARG A 179 20.36 18.28 3.65
CA ARG A 179 21.36 19.33 3.94
C ARG A 179 21.71 19.45 5.42
N ASP A 180 20.79 19.10 6.32
CA ASP A 180 21.07 19.04 7.75
C ASP A 180 21.87 17.77 8.13
N LEU A 181 21.79 16.72 7.33
CA LEU A 181 22.49 15.44 7.58
C LEU A 181 23.87 15.38 6.92
N ALA A 182 24.03 16.02 5.76
CA ALA A 182 25.25 16.09 4.98
C ALA A 182 25.57 17.54 4.56
N PRO A 183 25.95 18.42 5.50
CA PRO A 183 26.22 19.84 5.24
C PRO A 183 27.47 20.06 4.37
N SER A 184 28.50 19.21 4.50
CA SER A 184 29.70 19.26 3.68
C SER A 184 29.46 18.56 2.33
N PRO A 185 29.83 19.16 1.19
CA PRO A 185 29.68 18.55 -0.12
C PRO A 185 30.58 17.32 -0.33
N GLU A 186 31.60 17.13 0.48
CA GLU A 186 32.52 15.99 0.44
C GLU A 186 31.91 14.73 1.07
N THR A 187 30.93 14.88 1.98
CA THR A 187 30.27 13.76 2.65
C THR A 187 29.53 12.89 1.63
N LEU A 188 29.86 11.61 1.57
CA LEU A 188 29.15 10.63 0.73
C LEU A 188 27.74 10.39 1.28
N VAL A 189 26.74 10.46 0.41
CA VAL A 189 25.34 10.14 0.74
C VAL A 189 24.98 8.77 0.18
N VAL A 190 24.68 7.81 1.07
CA VAL A 190 24.25 6.46 0.70
C VAL A 190 22.75 6.31 1.02
N VAL A 191 21.93 6.08 -0.01
CA VAL A 191 20.49 5.89 0.16
C VAL A 191 20.18 4.40 0.23
N ASN A 192 19.49 3.99 1.31
CA ASN A 192 19.11 2.61 1.57
C ASN A 192 17.58 2.41 1.53
N CYS A 193 17.18 1.16 1.24
CA CYS A 193 15.84 0.64 1.50
C CYS A 193 15.90 -0.87 1.80
N ALA A 194 14.80 -1.60 1.70
CA ALA A 194 14.81 -3.06 1.91
C ALA A 194 15.49 -3.83 0.78
N GLY A 195 15.22 -3.45 -0.48
CA GLY A 195 15.74 -4.06 -1.71
C GLY A 195 16.30 -3.00 -2.65
N ARG A 196 15.56 -2.67 -3.73
CA ARG A 196 16.07 -1.84 -4.82
C ARG A 196 15.30 -0.53 -5.00
N THR A 197 14.01 -0.58 -5.27
CA THR A 197 13.17 0.51 -5.77
C THR A 197 13.31 1.84 -5.02
N ARG A 198 13.10 1.86 -3.70
CA ARG A 198 13.10 3.11 -2.91
C ARG A 198 14.49 3.70 -2.74
N SER A 199 15.57 2.89 -2.73
CA SER A 199 16.93 3.42 -2.70
C SER A 199 17.34 4.04 -4.03
N ILE A 200 16.95 3.44 -5.15
CA ILE A 200 17.18 3.97 -6.50
C ILE A 200 16.44 5.31 -6.67
N ILE A 201 15.12 5.32 -6.45
CA ILE A 201 14.29 6.53 -6.55
C ILE A 201 14.77 7.61 -5.58
N GLY A 202 15.13 7.24 -4.34
CA GLY A 202 15.61 8.19 -3.33
C GLY A 202 16.96 8.79 -3.70
N ALA A 203 17.91 8.00 -4.21
CA ALA A 203 19.21 8.51 -4.69
C ALA A 203 19.01 9.43 -5.89
N GLN A 204 18.19 9.02 -6.86
CA GLN A 204 17.91 9.84 -8.03
C GLN A 204 17.16 11.13 -7.65
N SER A 205 16.27 11.11 -6.63
CA SER A 205 15.64 12.33 -6.10
C SER A 205 16.65 13.39 -5.64
N LEU A 206 17.70 12.96 -4.94
CA LEU A 206 18.75 13.87 -4.47
C LEU A 206 19.61 14.39 -5.62
N ILE A 207 19.90 13.55 -6.60
CA ILE A 207 20.64 13.92 -7.83
C ILE A 207 19.84 14.94 -8.64
N ASP A 208 18.57 14.69 -8.89
CA ASP A 208 17.68 15.58 -9.64
C ASP A 208 17.45 16.92 -8.92
N ALA A 209 17.45 16.90 -7.58
CA ALA A 209 17.42 18.10 -6.75
C ALA A 209 18.70 18.93 -6.83
N GLY A 210 19.77 18.39 -7.44
CA GLY A 210 21.06 19.07 -7.57
C GLY A 210 21.83 19.13 -6.26
N LEU A 211 21.79 18.05 -5.45
CA LEU A 211 22.62 17.94 -4.25
C LEU A 211 24.10 17.90 -4.68
N PRO A 212 24.99 18.76 -4.11
CA PRO A 212 26.39 18.80 -4.51
C PRO A 212 27.22 17.57 -4.08
N ASN A 213 26.72 16.84 -3.10
CA ASN A 213 27.35 15.63 -2.58
C ASN A 213 27.36 14.50 -3.62
N LYS A 214 28.33 13.59 -3.53
CA LYS A 214 28.24 12.31 -4.21
C LYS A 214 27.10 11.50 -3.58
N VAL A 215 26.13 11.07 -4.41
CA VAL A 215 24.97 10.28 -3.97
C VAL A 215 25.01 8.91 -4.62
N VAL A 216 24.79 7.86 -3.86
CA VAL A 216 24.73 6.48 -4.34
C VAL A 216 23.57 5.71 -3.66
N ALA A 217 22.97 4.77 -4.38
CA ALA A 217 22.06 3.80 -3.80
C ALA A 217 22.84 2.61 -3.22
N LEU A 218 22.40 2.04 -2.10
CA LEU A 218 22.91 0.73 -1.66
C LEU A 218 22.31 -0.36 -2.53
N ARG A 219 23.15 -1.08 -3.27
CA ARG A 219 22.74 -2.17 -4.14
C ARG A 219 22.04 -3.26 -3.33
N ASN A 220 20.81 -3.60 -3.73
CA ASN A 220 19.95 -4.59 -3.06
C ASN A 220 19.60 -4.26 -1.60
N GLY A 221 19.88 -3.05 -1.14
CA GLY A 221 19.46 -2.52 0.15
C GLY A 221 19.86 -3.37 1.36
N THR A 222 19.01 -3.36 2.40
CA THR A 222 19.24 -4.13 3.63
C THR A 222 19.24 -5.64 3.38
N MET A 223 18.46 -6.15 2.39
CA MET A 223 18.51 -7.56 2.02
C MET A 223 19.87 -7.92 1.41
N GLY A 224 20.40 -7.10 0.51
CA GLY A 224 21.74 -7.31 -0.05
C GLY A 224 22.83 -7.30 1.01
N PHE A 225 22.74 -6.39 2.00
CA PHE A 225 23.67 -6.32 3.11
C PHE A 225 23.65 -7.62 3.95
N ALA A 226 22.45 -8.13 4.26
CA ALA A 226 22.29 -9.39 4.98
C ALA A 226 22.77 -10.62 4.16
N LEU A 227 22.52 -10.64 2.85
CA LEU A 227 22.97 -11.69 1.94
C LEU A 227 24.50 -11.74 1.79
N ALA A 228 25.15 -10.58 1.84
CA ALA A 228 26.63 -10.48 1.88
C ALA A 228 27.24 -10.96 3.21
N GLY A 229 26.42 -11.36 4.17
CA GLY A 229 26.87 -11.92 5.46
C GLY A 229 27.05 -10.88 6.57
N PHE A 230 26.69 -9.63 6.34
CA PHE A 230 26.74 -8.58 7.35
C PHE A 230 25.46 -8.56 8.20
N ALA A 231 25.57 -8.15 9.45
CA ALA A 231 24.46 -8.13 10.39
C ALA A 231 23.74 -6.76 10.37
N PRO A 232 22.47 -6.68 9.93
CA PRO A 232 21.67 -5.49 10.11
C PRO A 232 21.34 -5.24 11.57
N ASP A 233 21.21 -3.97 11.95
CA ASP A 233 20.70 -3.56 13.25
C ASP A 233 19.18 -3.78 13.36
N LYS A 234 18.68 -3.96 14.59
CA LYS A 234 17.25 -4.05 14.92
C LYS A 234 16.90 -3.08 16.04
N GLY A 235 15.65 -2.62 16.07
CA GLY A 235 15.13 -1.74 17.13
C GLY A 235 15.72 -0.33 17.14
N LYS A 236 16.41 0.08 16.08
CA LYS A 236 16.98 1.44 16.00
C LYS A 236 15.90 2.49 15.80
N THR A 237 16.12 3.66 16.41
CA THR A 237 15.14 4.75 16.45
C THR A 237 15.67 6.08 15.91
N LYS A 238 16.90 6.10 15.37
CA LYS A 238 17.51 7.32 14.86
C LYS A 238 16.73 7.85 13.65
N ARG A 239 16.18 9.05 13.78
CA ARG A 239 15.46 9.79 12.74
C ARG A 239 16.17 11.10 12.46
N TYR A 240 15.76 11.76 11.35
CA TYR A 240 16.18 13.14 11.07
C TYR A 240 15.78 14.08 12.21
N GLY A 241 16.59 15.13 12.40
CA GLY A 241 16.37 16.15 13.42
C GLY A 241 15.46 17.31 12.98
N THR A 242 15.55 18.41 13.71
CA THR A 242 14.87 19.67 13.37
C THR A 242 15.41 20.21 12.05
N LEU A 243 14.52 20.69 11.20
CA LEU A 243 14.85 21.31 9.92
C LEU A 243 15.40 22.72 10.14
N SER A 244 16.62 22.98 9.67
CA SER A 244 17.21 24.32 9.67
C SER A 244 16.60 25.22 8.57
N ALA A 245 16.71 26.52 8.77
CA ALA A 245 16.27 27.50 7.76
C ALA A 245 17.08 27.35 6.46
N GLU A 246 18.39 27.14 6.57
CA GLU A 246 19.29 26.97 5.42
C GLU A 246 18.93 25.72 4.60
N ALA A 247 18.69 24.57 5.27
CA ALA A 247 18.24 23.36 4.60
C ALA A 247 16.89 23.53 3.91
N LEU A 248 15.96 24.25 4.55
CA LEU A 248 14.65 24.55 3.96
C LEU A 248 14.77 25.43 2.71
N ASP A 249 15.60 26.49 2.75
CA ASP A 249 15.78 27.39 1.62
C ASP A 249 16.39 26.66 0.43
N TRP A 250 17.40 25.82 0.67
CA TRP A 250 17.98 24.96 -0.36
C TRP A 250 16.94 23.98 -0.93
N ALA A 251 16.16 23.33 -0.07
CA ALA A 251 15.16 22.34 -0.49
C ALA A 251 14.05 22.96 -1.35
N LYS A 252 13.59 24.19 -1.00
CA LYS A 252 12.61 24.92 -1.82
C LYS A 252 13.19 25.28 -3.19
N ALA A 253 14.43 25.78 -3.25
CA ALA A 253 15.08 26.07 -4.51
C ALA A 253 15.31 24.81 -5.37
N ALA A 254 15.62 23.67 -4.72
CA ALA A 254 15.75 22.38 -5.38
C ALA A 254 14.39 21.91 -5.93
N ALA A 255 13.34 21.98 -5.13
CA ALA A 255 11.99 21.61 -5.56
C ALA A 255 11.51 22.47 -6.73
N GLU A 256 11.85 23.77 -6.76
CA GLU A 256 11.51 24.64 -7.88
C GLU A 256 12.19 24.18 -9.19
N ARG A 257 13.48 23.83 -9.15
CA ARG A 257 14.18 23.27 -10.31
C ARG A 257 13.55 21.96 -10.81
N VAL A 258 13.18 21.07 -9.87
CA VAL A 258 12.49 19.80 -10.20
C VAL A 258 11.11 20.08 -10.79
N ALA A 259 10.35 21.02 -10.22
CA ALA A 259 9.05 21.40 -10.76
C ALA A 259 9.13 21.93 -12.20
N GLN A 260 10.13 22.76 -12.50
CA GLN A 260 10.37 23.26 -13.85
C GLN A 260 10.79 22.12 -14.81
N ARG A 261 11.73 21.26 -14.40
CA ARG A 261 12.23 20.15 -15.24
C ARG A 261 11.11 19.19 -15.64
N PHE A 262 10.23 18.80 -14.70
CA PHE A 262 9.18 17.81 -14.94
C PHE A 262 7.81 18.45 -15.22
N GLY A 263 7.73 19.77 -15.33
CA GLY A 263 6.51 20.49 -15.65
C GLY A 263 5.40 20.24 -14.62
N ILE A 264 5.70 20.40 -13.31
CA ILE A 264 4.75 20.17 -12.24
C ILE A 264 3.87 21.42 -12.06
N PRO A 265 2.56 21.35 -12.36
CA PRO A 265 1.67 22.49 -12.21
C PRO A 265 1.30 22.69 -10.74
N ARG A 266 1.33 23.95 -10.31
CA ARG A 266 0.77 24.38 -9.02
C ARG A 266 -0.64 24.89 -9.21
N ILE A 267 -1.49 24.61 -8.24
CA ILE A 267 -2.87 25.11 -8.19
C ILE A 267 -3.14 25.81 -6.86
N ASP A 268 -4.05 26.76 -6.89
CA ASP A 268 -4.58 27.41 -5.71
C ASP A 268 -5.86 26.74 -5.20
N GLN A 269 -6.39 27.21 -4.07
CA GLN A 269 -7.63 26.69 -3.49
C GLN A 269 -8.82 26.83 -4.44
N ALA A 270 -8.90 27.91 -5.22
CA ALA A 270 -10.00 28.12 -6.16
C ALA A 270 -9.96 27.11 -7.31
N ALA A 271 -8.75 26.74 -7.77
CA ALA A 271 -8.58 25.66 -8.76
C ALA A 271 -8.93 24.29 -8.17
N LEU A 272 -8.57 24.01 -6.91
CA LEU A 272 -8.98 22.77 -6.23
C LEU A 272 -10.51 22.67 -6.17
N GLU A 273 -11.22 23.76 -5.81
CA GLU A 273 -12.68 23.74 -5.75
C GLU A 273 -13.33 23.50 -7.13
N ARG A 274 -12.74 24.06 -8.19
CA ARG A 274 -13.17 23.73 -9.57
C ARG A 274 -12.98 22.26 -9.92
N LEU A 275 -11.84 21.66 -9.52
CA LEU A 275 -11.59 20.21 -9.72
C LEU A 275 -12.56 19.34 -8.91
N ARG A 276 -12.93 19.77 -7.68
CA ARG A 276 -13.93 19.08 -6.85
C ARG A 276 -15.34 19.16 -7.44
N ALA A 277 -15.69 20.29 -8.03
CA ALA A 277 -17.00 20.50 -8.66
C ALA A 277 -17.18 19.72 -9.98
N ASP A 278 -16.08 19.33 -10.62
CA ASP A 278 -16.12 18.51 -11.83
C ASP A 278 -16.31 17.03 -11.50
N THR A 279 -17.56 16.61 -11.44
CA THR A 279 -17.94 15.22 -11.13
C THR A 279 -17.69 14.23 -12.28
N THR A 280 -17.27 14.70 -13.45
CA THR A 280 -16.98 13.84 -14.62
C THR A 280 -15.64 13.10 -14.49
N ARG A 281 -14.76 13.53 -13.57
CA ARG A 281 -13.44 12.98 -13.38
C ARG A 281 -13.16 12.68 -11.89
N THR A 282 -12.48 11.59 -11.67
CA THR A 282 -12.03 11.21 -10.31
C THR A 282 -10.94 12.13 -9.83
N LEU A 283 -11.06 12.62 -8.60
CA LEU A 283 -10.09 13.45 -7.90
C LEU A 283 -9.61 12.76 -6.62
N TYR A 284 -8.30 12.62 -6.47
CA TYR A 284 -7.67 12.27 -5.21
C TYR A 284 -6.91 13.49 -4.68
N LEU A 285 -7.10 13.78 -3.41
CA LEU A 285 -6.36 14.81 -2.68
C LEU A 285 -5.54 14.14 -1.57
N PHE A 286 -4.22 14.20 -1.68
CA PHE A 286 -3.30 13.54 -0.77
C PHE A 286 -2.40 14.54 -0.04
N ASP A 287 -2.38 14.45 1.29
CA ASP A 287 -1.33 15.04 2.10
C ASP A 287 -0.16 14.05 2.17
N VAL A 288 1.00 14.48 1.65
CA VAL A 288 2.17 13.62 1.46
C VAL A 288 3.18 13.68 2.61
N ARG A 289 2.81 14.34 3.72
CA ARG A 289 3.62 14.46 4.93
C ARG A 289 3.60 13.18 5.78
N ASP A 290 4.46 13.16 6.79
CA ASP A 290 4.42 12.14 7.84
C ASP A 290 3.04 12.12 8.53
N PRO A 291 2.51 10.95 8.94
CA PRO A 291 1.21 10.84 9.60
C PRO A 291 1.07 11.70 10.87
N THR A 292 2.17 11.94 11.60
CA THR A 292 2.14 12.78 12.80
C THR A 292 1.95 14.27 12.44
N GLU A 293 2.58 14.74 11.38
CA GLU A 293 2.39 16.11 10.87
C GLU A 293 0.96 16.28 10.30
N TYR A 294 0.47 15.30 9.54
CA TYR A 294 -0.90 15.29 9.05
C TYR A 294 -1.93 15.43 10.18
N ALA A 295 -1.73 14.72 11.29
CA ALA A 295 -2.64 14.75 12.44
C ALA A 295 -2.66 16.11 13.16
N THR A 296 -1.61 16.95 13.02
CA THR A 296 -1.57 18.29 13.62
C THR A 296 -2.36 19.34 12.83
N GLY A 297 -2.67 19.06 11.56
CA GLY A 297 -3.47 19.94 10.70
C GLY A 297 -3.25 19.62 9.23
N HIS A 298 -4.33 19.45 8.47
CA HIS A 298 -4.32 19.13 7.04
C HIS A 298 -5.41 19.86 6.27
N VAL A 299 -5.34 19.84 4.95
CA VAL A 299 -6.37 20.40 4.08
C VAL A 299 -7.64 19.56 4.14
N ALA A 300 -8.80 20.22 4.19
CA ALA A 300 -10.11 19.58 4.27
C ALA A 300 -10.28 18.48 3.19
N GLY A 301 -10.63 17.29 3.64
CA GLY A 301 -10.84 16.13 2.77
C GLY A 301 -9.56 15.50 2.20
N ALA A 302 -8.37 16.00 2.54
CA ALA A 302 -7.12 15.34 2.17
C ALA A 302 -6.96 14.00 2.91
N GLN A 303 -6.47 12.99 2.19
CA GLN A 303 -6.09 11.70 2.77
C GLN A 303 -4.58 11.70 3.00
N ASN A 304 -4.13 11.16 4.14
CA ASN A 304 -2.70 10.99 4.34
C ASN A 304 -2.15 9.87 3.45
N ALA A 305 -1.14 10.20 2.67
CA ALA A 305 -0.41 9.29 1.81
C ALA A 305 1.06 9.72 1.75
N PRO A 306 1.89 9.36 2.76
CA PRO A 306 3.30 9.77 2.79
C PRO A 306 3.96 9.54 1.43
N GLY A 307 4.57 10.60 0.85
CA GLY A 307 4.90 10.62 -0.58
C GLY A 307 5.78 9.47 -1.04
N GLY A 308 6.75 9.04 -0.22
CA GLY A 308 7.55 7.85 -0.54
C GLY A 308 6.73 6.56 -0.63
N GLN A 309 5.67 6.43 0.19
CA GLN A 309 4.77 5.28 0.15
C GLN A 309 3.74 5.40 -0.97
N LEU A 310 3.27 6.61 -1.27
CA LEU A 310 2.39 6.86 -2.42
C LEU A 310 3.05 6.44 -3.74
N VAL A 311 4.33 6.73 -3.93
CA VAL A 311 5.11 6.28 -5.09
C VAL A 311 5.36 4.78 -5.05
N GLN A 312 5.75 4.24 -3.89
CA GLN A 312 6.11 2.81 -3.71
C GLN A 312 4.92 1.86 -3.91
N ALA A 313 3.72 2.29 -3.56
CA ALA A 313 2.51 1.46 -3.52
C ALA A 313 1.29 2.24 -4.03
N THR A 314 1.44 2.91 -5.17
CA THR A 314 0.39 3.77 -5.77
C THR A 314 -0.95 3.04 -5.92
N ASP A 315 -0.90 1.75 -6.23
CA ASP A 315 -2.06 0.86 -6.35
C ASP A 315 -2.88 0.68 -5.06
N GLN A 316 -2.30 0.98 -3.90
CA GLN A 316 -2.99 0.93 -2.60
C GLN A 316 -3.69 2.25 -2.24
N TYR A 317 -3.36 3.35 -2.93
CA TYR A 317 -3.92 4.68 -2.70
C TYR A 317 -4.85 5.13 -3.83
N VAL A 318 -4.52 4.75 -5.07
CA VAL A 318 -5.21 5.19 -6.28
C VAL A 318 -5.80 3.99 -7.01
N GLY A 319 -7.12 3.79 -6.92
CA GLY A 319 -7.81 2.69 -7.57
C GLY A 319 -8.13 2.95 -9.04
N THR A 320 -8.31 4.23 -9.42
CA THR A 320 -8.73 4.63 -10.77
C THR A 320 -7.53 5.14 -11.58
N LEU A 321 -7.18 4.42 -12.63
CA LEU A 321 -6.22 4.88 -13.65
C LEU A 321 -6.77 6.12 -14.37
N GLY A 322 -5.88 7.03 -14.77
CA GLY A 322 -6.27 8.25 -15.48
C GLY A 322 -6.93 9.33 -14.61
N ALA A 323 -7.04 9.12 -13.29
CA ALA A 323 -7.59 10.10 -12.36
C ALA A 323 -6.67 11.32 -12.17
N ARG A 324 -7.23 12.39 -11.60
CA ARG A 324 -6.52 13.59 -11.17
C ARG A 324 -5.95 13.39 -9.76
N LEU A 325 -4.67 13.72 -9.58
CA LEU A 325 -3.98 13.64 -8.29
C LEU A 325 -3.59 15.05 -7.85
N VAL A 326 -4.04 15.48 -6.70
CA VAL A 326 -3.61 16.74 -6.07
C VAL A 326 -2.83 16.39 -4.81
N LEU A 327 -1.58 16.84 -4.75
CA LEU A 327 -0.67 16.59 -3.65
C LEU A 327 -0.46 17.86 -2.85
N VAL A 328 -0.41 17.76 -1.53
CA VAL A 328 -0.21 18.88 -0.65
C VAL A 328 0.78 18.56 0.46
N ASP A 329 1.62 19.52 0.78
CA ASP A 329 2.38 19.62 2.03
C ASP A 329 2.53 21.10 2.41
N ASP A 330 3.01 21.37 3.61
CA ASP A 330 3.16 22.72 4.17
C ASP A 330 4.32 23.53 3.56
N ARG A 331 5.19 22.92 2.75
CA ARG A 331 6.42 23.51 2.22
C ARG A 331 6.60 23.35 0.71
N GLU A 332 5.71 22.63 0.07
CA GLU A 332 5.68 22.24 -1.35
C GLU A 332 6.87 21.36 -1.80
N VAL A 333 7.85 21.08 -0.97
CA VAL A 333 9.03 20.27 -1.32
C VAL A 333 8.66 18.80 -1.51
N ARG A 334 8.00 18.20 -0.52
CA ARG A 334 7.59 16.79 -0.55
C ARG A 334 6.55 16.53 -1.65
N ALA A 335 5.59 17.45 -1.80
CA ALA A 335 4.57 17.36 -2.83
C ALA A 335 5.16 17.46 -4.25
N VAL A 336 6.09 18.38 -4.50
CA VAL A 336 6.76 18.51 -5.79
C VAL A 336 7.59 17.27 -6.11
N MET A 337 8.40 16.79 -5.16
CA MET A 337 9.21 15.58 -5.37
C MET A 337 8.33 14.34 -5.64
N THR A 338 7.24 14.18 -4.90
CA THR A 338 6.29 13.08 -5.12
C THR A 338 5.58 13.21 -6.47
N ALA A 339 5.15 14.43 -6.85
CA ALA A 339 4.49 14.70 -8.12
C ALA A 339 5.39 14.40 -9.31
N SER A 340 6.70 14.74 -9.22
CA SER A 340 7.66 14.44 -10.30
C SER A 340 7.75 12.95 -10.57
N TRP A 341 7.80 12.11 -9.53
CA TRP A 341 7.82 10.65 -9.68
C TRP A 341 6.52 10.10 -10.24
N LEU A 342 5.37 10.57 -9.77
CA LEU A 342 4.07 10.12 -10.30
C LEU A 342 3.92 10.49 -11.78
N LYS A 343 4.38 11.67 -12.22
CA LYS A 343 4.38 12.02 -13.65
C LYS A 343 5.29 11.10 -14.46
N GLN A 344 6.49 10.83 -13.98
CA GLN A 344 7.42 9.90 -14.62
C GLN A 344 6.88 8.45 -14.65
N MET A 345 6.04 8.06 -13.66
CA MET A 345 5.29 6.80 -13.68
C MET A 345 4.12 6.78 -14.68
N GLY A 346 3.85 7.90 -15.39
CA GLY A 346 2.82 8.00 -16.40
C GLY A 346 1.49 8.62 -15.95
N TRP A 347 1.40 9.15 -14.72
CA TRP A 347 0.23 9.90 -14.26
C TRP A 347 0.20 11.29 -14.91
N ARG A 348 -0.80 11.56 -15.74
CA ARG A 348 -0.84 12.77 -16.59
C ARG A 348 -1.26 14.02 -15.83
N GLU A 349 -2.26 13.92 -14.97
CA GLU A 349 -2.86 15.03 -14.23
C GLU A 349 -2.46 14.99 -12.76
N VAL A 350 -1.23 15.43 -12.49
CA VAL A 350 -0.67 15.54 -11.14
C VAL A 350 -0.40 17.00 -10.85
N TYR A 351 -0.95 17.50 -9.75
CA TYR A 351 -0.91 18.91 -9.33
C TYR A 351 -0.34 19.03 -7.92
N VAL A 352 0.30 20.14 -7.63
CA VAL A 352 0.70 20.52 -6.28
C VAL A 352 -0.18 21.66 -5.80
N LEU A 353 -0.83 21.49 -4.65
CA LEU A 353 -1.63 22.52 -4.02
C LEU A 353 -0.75 23.39 -3.12
N ALA A 354 -0.66 24.66 -3.47
CA ALA A 354 0.02 25.67 -2.66
C ALA A 354 -0.91 26.13 -1.51
N ALA A 355 -1.05 25.30 -0.48
CA ALA A 355 -1.89 25.63 0.67
C ALA A 355 -1.50 24.83 1.91
N GLY A 356 -1.66 25.44 3.08
CA GLY A 356 -1.71 24.75 4.36
C GLY A 356 -3.15 24.40 4.74
N GLY A 357 -3.34 23.52 5.71
CA GLY A 357 -4.64 23.12 6.23
C GLY A 357 -4.66 23.14 7.75
N THR A 358 -5.83 23.32 8.31
CA THR A 358 -6.06 23.42 9.77
C THR A 358 -6.98 22.32 10.31
N GLU A 359 -7.51 21.44 9.46
CA GLU A 359 -8.30 20.31 9.93
C GLU A 359 -7.43 19.31 10.67
N THR A 360 -7.86 18.92 11.86
CA THR A 360 -7.17 17.92 12.70
C THR A 360 -7.94 16.60 12.77
N VAL A 361 -9.18 16.58 12.28
CA VAL A 361 -10.03 15.39 12.27
C VAL A 361 -9.83 14.65 10.95
N GLN A 362 -9.20 13.48 11.06
CA GLN A 362 -9.05 12.61 9.90
C GLN A 362 -10.44 12.21 9.37
N PRO A 363 -10.73 12.40 8.06
CA PRO A 363 -12.02 11.99 7.52
C PRO A 363 -12.20 10.48 7.74
N ALA A 364 -13.38 10.11 8.26
CA ALA A 364 -13.72 8.70 8.42
C ALA A 364 -13.58 7.98 7.08
N ALA A 365 -12.95 6.82 7.07
CA ALA A 365 -12.83 6.03 5.86
C ALA A 365 -14.24 5.68 5.35
N PRO A 366 -14.59 6.01 4.11
CA PRO A 366 -15.91 5.69 3.57
C PRO A 366 -16.04 4.17 3.47
N MET A 367 -17.10 3.62 4.05
CA MET A 367 -17.43 2.20 4.02
C MET A 367 -18.63 1.97 3.11
N LEU A 368 -18.59 0.92 2.30
CA LEU A 368 -19.74 0.52 1.50
C LEU A 368 -20.72 -0.31 2.33
N GLY A 369 -21.99 -0.29 1.91
CA GLY A 369 -23.02 -1.13 2.47
C GLY A 369 -23.60 -0.61 3.80
N ALA A 370 -24.41 -1.44 4.43
CA ALA A 370 -25.08 -1.12 5.69
C ALA A 370 -24.15 -1.32 6.88
N LYS A 371 -24.27 -0.45 7.88
CA LYS A 371 -23.53 -0.57 9.15
C LYS A 371 -23.77 -1.94 9.82
N PRO A 372 -22.80 -2.44 10.61
CA PRO A 372 -22.99 -3.64 11.44
C PRO A 372 -24.30 -3.60 12.23
N PRO A 373 -25.04 -4.74 12.33
CA PRO A 373 -26.32 -4.78 13.05
C PRO A 373 -26.09 -4.74 14.56
N ALA A 374 -26.37 -3.60 15.18
CA ALA A 374 -26.10 -3.37 16.61
C ALA A 374 -26.78 -4.40 17.54
N GLU A 375 -27.94 -4.92 17.15
CA GLU A 375 -28.71 -5.93 17.89
C GLU A 375 -28.00 -7.30 17.93
N ARG A 376 -27.02 -7.53 17.09
CA ARG A 376 -26.19 -8.74 17.08
C ARG A 376 -24.82 -8.56 17.75
N ALA A 377 -24.56 -7.39 18.33
CA ALA A 377 -23.33 -7.14 19.05
C ALA A 377 -23.28 -7.82 20.41
N VAL A 378 -22.09 -8.24 20.82
CA VAL A 378 -21.75 -8.65 22.20
C VAL A 378 -20.57 -7.83 22.66
N ASP A 379 -20.50 -7.49 23.93
CA ASP A 379 -19.32 -6.87 24.52
C ASP A 379 -18.29 -7.92 24.99
N ALA A 380 -17.08 -7.45 25.30
CA ALA A 380 -15.97 -8.32 25.66
C ALA A 380 -16.21 -9.09 26.98
N LYS A 381 -16.93 -8.51 27.94
CA LYS A 381 -17.24 -9.17 29.22
C LYS A 381 -18.24 -10.32 29.03
N MET A 382 -19.29 -10.07 28.23
CA MET A 382 -20.27 -11.10 27.89
C MET A 382 -19.60 -12.25 27.12
N LEU A 383 -18.76 -11.96 26.13
CA LEU A 383 -18.06 -12.99 25.40
C LEU A 383 -17.11 -13.78 26.30
N SER A 384 -16.38 -13.12 27.20
CA SER A 384 -15.52 -13.79 28.19
C SER A 384 -16.28 -14.76 29.10
N ALA A 385 -17.46 -14.38 29.56
CA ALA A 385 -18.34 -15.25 30.37
C ALA A 385 -18.79 -16.47 29.55
N LEU A 386 -19.28 -16.27 28.32
CA LEU A 386 -19.70 -17.36 27.43
C LEU A 386 -18.56 -18.34 27.16
N LEU A 387 -17.33 -17.86 26.94
CA LEU A 387 -16.17 -18.71 26.75
C LEU A 387 -15.80 -19.52 27.99
N ALA A 388 -15.86 -18.91 29.19
CA ALA A 388 -15.60 -19.59 30.45
C ALA A 388 -16.61 -20.73 30.73
N GLU A 389 -17.84 -20.58 30.23
CA GLU A 389 -18.90 -21.59 30.33
C GLU A 389 -18.90 -22.61 29.18
N GLY A 390 -17.99 -22.51 28.21
CA GLY A 390 -17.94 -23.36 27.01
C GLY A 390 -19.13 -23.15 26.05
N ARG A 391 -19.78 -21.99 26.10
CA ARG A 391 -21.01 -21.63 25.38
C ARG A 391 -20.81 -20.72 24.20
N ALA A 392 -19.56 -20.49 23.75
CA ALA A 392 -19.29 -19.73 22.56
C ALA A 392 -18.19 -20.38 21.71
N THR A 393 -18.34 -20.28 20.40
CA THR A 393 -17.32 -20.54 19.41
C THR A 393 -16.95 -19.21 18.74
N VAL A 394 -15.66 -18.87 18.75
CA VAL A 394 -15.17 -17.60 18.19
C VAL A 394 -14.46 -17.85 16.85
N ILE A 395 -14.81 -17.03 15.85
CA ILE A 395 -14.11 -16.97 14.56
C ILE A 395 -13.48 -15.57 14.44
N ASP A 396 -12.17 -15.54 14.25
CA ASP A 396 -11.42 -14.32 14.05
C ASP A 396 -11.18 -14.08 12.55
N LEU A 397 -11.71 -12.97 12.05
CA LEU A 397 -11.61 -12.52 10.66
C LEU A 397 -10.52 -11.44 10.48
N SER A 398 -9.68 -11.22 11.48
CA SER A 398 -8.52 -10.35 11.39
C SER A 398 -7.54 -10.84 10.33
N ARG A 399 -6.60 -9.98 9.91
CA ARG A 399 -5.51 -10.44 9.05
C ARG A 399 -4.67 -11.50 9.76
N SER A 400 -4.24 -12.51 9.01
CA SER A 400 -3.50 -13.66 9.55
C SER A 400 -2.24 -13.30 10.35
N PRO A 401 -1.45 -12.24 10.02
CA PRO A 401 -0.35 -11.81 10.88
C PRO A 401 -0.83 -11.25 12.23
N ALA A 402 -1.94 -10.49 12.24
CA ALA A 402 -2.51 -9.95 13.49
C ALA A 402 -3.03 -11.09 14.37
N TYR A 403 -3.77 -12.04 13.80
CA TYR A 403 -4.25 -13.23 14.51
C TYR A 403 -3.10 -14.03 15.14
N ARG A 404 -2.00 -14.27 14.39
CA ARG A 404 -0.83 -15.00 14.90
C ARG A 404 -0.06 -14.26 15.99
N ASN A 405 -0.11 -12.94 15.99
CA ASN A 405 0.54 -12.11 17.01
C ASN A 405 -0.22 -12.09 18.34
N GLY A 406 -1.48 -12.54 18.35
CA GLY A 406 -2.31 -12.68 19.54
C GLY A 406 -3.80 -12.56 19.21
N HIS A 407 -4.57 -13.57 19.61
CA HIS A 407 -6.01 -13.66 19.37
C HIS A 407 -6.76 -14.10 20.63
N ILE A 408 -8.08 -14.02 20.61
CA ILE A 408 -8.95 -14.50 21.70
C ILE A 408 -8.72 -15.99 21.90
N PRO A 409 -8.49 -16.49 23.14
CA PRO A 409 -8.22 -17.89 23.38
C PRO A 409 -9.26 -18.83 22.77
N GLY A 410 -8.80 -19.82 22.00
CA GLY A 410 -9.67 -20.79 21.34
C GLY A 410 -10.34 -20.29 20.05
N ALA A 411 -10.15 -19.04 19.64
CA ALA A 411 -10.68 -18.52 18.38
C ALA A 411 -10.06 -19.23 17.17
N TRP A 412 -10.86 -19.46 16.14
CA TRP A 412 -10.45 -19.97 14.87
C TRP A 412 -10.19 -18.85 13.86
N PHE A 413 -9.08 -18.90 13.16
CA PHE A 413 -8.85 -18.00 12.02
C PHE A 413 -9.69 -18.43 10.82
N ALA A 414 -10.36 -17.47 10.17
CA ALA A 414 -11.00 -17.66 8.88
C ALA A 414 -10.94 -16.39 8.02
N ILE A 415 -11.05 -16.57 6.71
CA ILE A 415 -11.18 -15.47 5.76
C ILE A 415 -12.67 -15.22 5.48
N ARG A 416 -13.14 -13.98 5.62
CA ARG A 416 -14.56 -13.63 5.48
C ARG A 416 -15.18 -14.13 4.17
N SER A 417 -14.50 -13.97 3.05
CA SER A 417 -15.00 -14.43 1.75
C SER A 417 -15.24 -15.94 1.69
N ARG A 418 -14.62 -16.71 2.59
CA ARG A 418 -14.65 -18.17 2.72
C ARG A 418 -15.41 -18.68 3.96
N LEU A 419 -16.07 -17.79 4.70
CA LEU A 419 -16.67 -18.07 6.01
C LEU A 419 -17.57 -19.31 6.01
N ALA A 420 -18.41 -19.52 5.01
CA ALA A 420 -19.29 -20.69 4.92
C ALA A 420 -18.48 -22.02 4.87
N GLY A 421 -17.41 -22.06 4.08
CA GLY A 421 -16.51 -23.21 3.99
C GLY A 421 -15.71 -23.41 5.28
N ALA A 422 -15.28 -22.34 5.96
CA ALA A 422 -14.60 -22.42 7.24
C ALA A 422 -15.53 -23.02 8.32
N LEU A 423 -16.77 -22.54 8.41
CA LEU A 423 -17.75 -23.02 9.39
C LEU A 423 -18.11 -24.50 9.20
N SER A 424 -18.07 -25.04 7.98
CA SER A 424 -18.30 -26.47 7.74
C SER A 424 -17.22 -27.40 8.34
N LYS A 425 -16.06 -26.84 8.69
CA LYS A 425 -14.91 -27.58 9.27
C LYS A 425 -14.86 -27.49 10.80
N ILE A 426 -15.71 -26.68 11.42
CA ILE A 426 -15.66 -26.34 12.84
C ILE A 426 -16.90 -26.87 13.54
N ALA A 427 -16.72 -27.62 14.63
CA ALA A 427 -17.82 -27.97 15.52
C ALA A 427 -18.22 -26.74 16.35
N ILE A 428 -19.32 -26.09 15.99
CA ILE A 428 -19.84 -24.93 16.71
C ILE A 428 -20.45 -25.39 18.04
N GLN A 429 -19.94 -24.86 19.14
CA GLN A 429 -20.45 -25.06 20.48
C GLN A 429 -21.05 -23.75 20.99
N GLY A 430 -22.32 -23.78 21.36
CA GLY A 430 -23.03 -22.58 21.86
C GLY A 430 -23.24 -21.51 20.79
N GLU A 431 -23.03 -20.27 21.18
CA GLU A 431 -23.19 -19.11 20.28
C GLU A 431 -21.98 -18.95 19.34
N LEU A 432 -22.23 -18.70 18.05
CA LEU A 432 -21.19 -18.28 17.12
C LEU A 432 -20.95 -16.79 17.26
N VAL A 433 -19.71 -16.40 17.60
CA VAL A 433 -19.30 -15.00 17.70
C VAL A 433 -18.15 -14.74 16.72
N LEU A 434 -18.34 -13.79 15.82
CA LEU A 434 -17.32 -13.32 14.90
C LEU A 434 -16.55 -12.16 15.54
N THR A 435 -15.23 -12.09 15.33
CA THR A 435 -14.39 -10.95 15.71
C THR A 435 -13.51 -10.50 14.56
N SER A 436 -12.93 -9.33 14.67
CA SER A 436 -11.92 -8.76 13.78
C SER A 436 -11.16 -7.68 14.54
N GLU A 437 -10.18 -7.01 13.93
CA GLU A 437 -9.33 -6.02 14.59
C GLU A 437 -10.13 -5.01 15.44
N ASP A 438 -11.17 -4.39 14.83
CA ASP A 438 -12.03 -3.36 15.42
C ASP A 438 -13.53 -3.77 15.48
N GLY A 439 -13.85 -4.99 15.06
CA GLY A 439 -15.21 -5.53 15.03
C GLY A 439 -16.04 -5.13 13.81
N VAL A 440 -15.59 -4.19 12.98
CA VAL A 440 -16.37 -3.71 11.81
C VAL A 440 -16.52 -4.82 10.78
N LEU A 441 -15.42 -5.46 10.38
CA LEU A 441 -15.44 -6.56 9.41
C LEU A 441 -16.30 -7.73 9.91
N ALA A 442 -16.17 -8.09 11.19
CA ALA A 442 -16.97 -9.13 11.81
C ALA A 442 -18.47 -8.79 11.79
N GLY A 443 -18.82 -7.54 12.08
CA GLY A 443 -20.19 -7.06 12.03
C GLY A 443 -20.81 -7.08 10.62
N LEU A 444 -20.01 -6.86 9.57
CA LEU A 444 -20.45 -7.06 8.18
C LEU A 444 -20.68 -8.55 7.89
N ALA A 445 -19.76 -9.41 8.31
CA ALA A 445 -19.78 -10.85 8.08
C ALA A 445 -20.96 -11.58 8.75
N VAL A 446 -21.50 -11.05 9.82
CA VAL A 446 -22.68 -11.63 10.52
C VAL A 446 -23.87 -11.86 9.59
N ARG A 447 -24.07 -11.00 8.58
CA ARG A 447 -25.16 -11.13 7.61
C ARG A 447 -24.91 -12.21 6.56
N GLU A 448 -23.66 -12.60 6.37
CA GLU A 448 -23.23 -13.61 5.39
C GLU A 448 -23.09 -15.01 6.01
N SER A 449 -23.16 -15.08 7.35
CA SER A 449 -23.05 -16.35 8.05
C SER A 449 -24.23 -17.26 7.74
N PRO A 450 -23.98 -18.53 7.33
CA PRO A 450 -25.04 -19.51 7.06
C PRO A 450 -25.77 -19.97 8.31
N VAL A 451 -25.24 -19.65 9.50
CA VAL A 451 -25.85 -19.95 10.79
C VAL A 451 -25.99 -18.67 11.61
N PRO A 452 -26.92 -18.61 12.59
CA PRO A 452 -27.05 -17.44 13.46
C PRO A 452 -25.70 -17.08 14.10
N ALA A 453 -25.27 -15.82 13.92
CA ALA A 453 -24.02 -15.35 14.48
C ALA A 453 -24.18 -13.97 15.12
N ARG A 454 -23.35 -13.71 16.10
CA ARG A 454 -23.14 -12.39 16.74
C ARG A 454 -21.74 -11.89 16.40
N PHE A 455 -21.41 -10.67 16.76
CA PHE A 455 -20.05 -10.13 16.60
C PHE A 455 -19.59 -9.40 17.85
N LEU A 456 -18.28 -9.44 18.11
CA LEU A 456 -17.67 -8.70 19.21
C LEU A 456 -17.61 -7.21 18.84
N GLN A 457 -18.34 -6.38 19.60
CA GLN A 457 -18.32 -4.93 19.44
C GLN A 457 -16.92 -4.38 19.78
N GLY A 458 -16.35 -3.60 18.89
CA GLY A 458 -14.99 -3.10 19.02
C GLY A 458 -13.89 -4.16 18.79
N GLY A 459 -14.29 -5.42 18.48
CA GLY A 459 -13.38 -6.48 18.04
C GLY A 459 -12.29 -6.83 19.05
N ASN A 460 -11.17 -7.32 18.51
CA ASN A 460 -10.00 -7.70 19.32
C ASN A 460 -9.44 -6.51 20.11
N ALA A 461 -9.56 -5.28 19.59
CA ALA A 461 -9.15 -4.08 20.31
C ALA A 461 -9.96 -3.89 21.62
N ALA A 462 -11.28 -4.11 21.60
CA ALA A 462 -12.10 -4.04 22.82
C ALA A 462 -11.79 -5.16 23.81
N TRP A 463 -11.47 -6.36 23.33
CA TRP A 463 -11.01 -7.49 24.15
C TRP A 463 -9.72 -7.14 24.91
N ILE A 464 -8.73 -6.60 24.18
CA ILE A 464 -7.44 -6.17 24.73
C ILE A 464 -7.64 -5.01 25.73
N ALA A 465 -8.46 -4.02 25.39
CA ALA A 465 -8.75 -2.88 26.26
C ALA A 465 -9.45 -3.28 27.57
N ALA A 466 -10.19 -4.40 27.57
CA ALA A 466 -10.79 -4.98 28.76
C ALA A 466 -9.77 -5.76 29.64
N GLY A 467 -8.49 -5.83 29.25
CA GLY A 467 -7.44 -6.56 29.97
C GLY A 467 -7.59 -8.08 29.92
N LEU A 468 -8.31 -8.61 28.93
CA LEU A 468 -8.57 -10.03 28.79
C LEU A 468 -7.40 -10.76 28.12
N PRO A 469 -7.18 -12.07 28.41
CA PRO A 469 -6.02 -12.81 27.93
C PRO A 469 -6.03 -13.01 26.42
N LEU A 470 -4.84 -13.08 25.82
CA LEU A 470 -4.62 -13.50 24.44
C LEU A 470 -3.93 -14.87 24.40
N SER A 471 -4.09 -15.56 23.28
CA SER A 471 -3.39 -16.79 22.91
C SER A 471 -2.63 -16.59 21.62
N ASP A 472 -1.50 -17.27 21.48
CA ASP A 472 -0.70 -17.39 20.26
C ASP A 472 -0.79 -18.79 19.62
N GLU A 473 -1.59 -19.70 20.22
CA GLU A 473 -1.82 -21.06 19.68
C GLU A 473 -2.81 -21.02 18.50
N PRO A 474 -2.35 -21.15 17.23
CA PRO A 474 -3.22 -20.93 16.09
C PRO A 474 -4.19 -22.08 15.86
N ARG A 475 -5.46 -21.75 15.63
CA ARG A 475 -6.50 -22.66 15.15
C ARG A 475 -6.97 -22.17 13.78
N MET A 476 -6.50 -22.82 12.72
CA MET A 476 -6.70 -22.34 11.34
C MET A 476 -7.83 -23.13 10.66
N ALA A 477 -8.95 -22.48 10.35
CA ALA A 477 -10.00 -23.04 9.50
C ALA A 477 -9.70 -22.81 8.01
N ASP A 478 -9.00 -21.72 7.71
CA ASP A 478 -8.51 -21.39 6.37
C ASP A 478 -6.99 -21.27 6.33
N GLU A 479 -6.41 -21.47 5.14
CA GLU A 479 -5.03 -21.07 4.88
C GLU A 479 -4.89 -19.55 4.93
N PRO A 480 -3.73 -18.99 5.36
CA PRO A 480 -3.49 -17.54 5.47
C PRO A 480 -3.23 -16.91 4.09
N LEU A 481 -4.23 -16.89 3.22
CA LEU A 481 -4.13 -16.34 1.86
C LEU A 481 -4.26 -14.81 1.81
N ASP A 482 -4.60 -14.19 2.91
CA ASP A 482 -4.89 -12.75 3.08
C ASP A 482 -3.66 -11.87 3.21
N TYR A 483 -2.46 -12.46 3.24
CA TYR A 483 -1.19 -11.74 3.43
C TYR A 483 -0.06 -12.33 2.60
N TRP A 484 0.65 -11.46 1.88
CA TRP A 484 1.91 -11.80 1.21
C TRP A 484 3.10 -11.48 2.12
N PRO A 485 3.79 -12.49 2.66
CA PRO A 485 4.95 -12.26 3.52
C PRO A 485 6.12 -11.69 2.72
N LYS A 486 6.75 -10.64 3.23
CA LYS A 486 7.97 -10.09 2.64
C LYS A 486 9.06 -11.17 2.61
N PRO A 487 10.02 -11.13 1.67
CA PRO A 487 11.04 -12.18 1.54
C PRO A 487 11.77 -12.52 2.84
N TYR A 488 12.10 -11.50 3.63
CA TYR A 488 12.78 -11.65 4.92
C TYR A 488 11.86 -12.06 6.10
N GLU A 489 10.55 -12.21 5.87
CA GLU A 489 9.55 -12.70 6.83
C GLU A 489 9.17 -14.16 6.57
N ARG A 490 9.59 -14.74 5.43
CA ARG A 490 9.25 -16.11 5.07
C ARG A 490 9.97 -17.10 5.98
N ALA A 491 9.23 -18.12 6.44
CA ALA A 491 9.82 -19.23 7.18
C ALA A 491 10.67 -20.12 6.25
N GLY A 492 11.70 -20.77 6.80
CA GLY A 492 12.57 -21.68 6.06
C GLY A 492 13.73 -20.97 5.37
N ASP A 493 13.89 -21.13 4.06
CA ASP A 493 15.00 -20.53 3.30
C ASP A 493 14.79 -19.02 3.02
N THR A 494 15.00 -18.21 4.05
CA THR A 494 14.93 -16.75 3.94
C THR A 494 15.95 -16.18 2.95
N LYS A 495 17.16 -16.78 2.84
CA LYS A 495 18.18 -16.32 1.90
C LYS A 495 17.78 -16.60 0.46
N GLY A 496 17.27 -17.79 0.18
CA GLY A 496 16.70 -18.12 -1.14
C GLY A 496 15.57 -17.18 -1.51
N ALA A 497 14.62 -16.94 -0.61
CA ALA A 497 13.50 -16.03 -0.84
C ALA A 497 13.93 -14.58 -1.12
N MET A 498 14.98 -14.07 -0.45
CA MET A 498 15.53 -12.75 -0.74
C MET A 498 16.21 -12.69 -2.10
N ASN A 499 16.98 -13.71 -2.47
CA ASN A 499 17.63 -13.79 -3.79
C ASN A 499 16.62 -13.88 -4.93
N GLU A 500 15.60 -14.72 -4.80
CA GLU A 500 14.50 -14.83 -5.77
C GLU A 500 13.79 -13.48 -5.96
N TYR A 501 13.50 -12.79 -4.87
CA TYR A 501 12.84 -11.49 -4.92
C TYR A 501 13.69 -10.44 -5.64
N LEU A 502 14.98 -10.35 -5.34
CA LEU A 502 15.89 -9.39 -5.99
C LEU A 502 16.08 -9.69 -7.48
N ALA A 503 16.18 -10.97 -7.84
CA ALA A 503 16.23 -11.39 -9.25
C ALA A 503 14.92 -11.06 -9.98
N TRP A 504 13.78 -11.28 -9.32
CA TRP A 504 12.46 -10.94 -9.85
C TRP A 504 12.29 -9.43 -10.11
N GLU A 505 12.75 -8.53 -9.20
CA GLU A 505 12.69 -7.08 -9.43
C GLU A 505 13.40 -6.70 -10.75
N VAL A 506 14.60 -7.23 -10.98
CA VAL A 506 15.41 -6.97 -12.20
C VAL A 506 14.72 -7.50 -13.48
N ASP A 507 14.03 -8.66 -13.40
CA ASP A 507 13.35 -9.27 -14.55
C ASP A 507 12.04 -8.54 -14.94
N LEU A 508 11.62 -7.53 -14.21
CA LEU A 508 10.38 -6.81 -14.51
C LEU A 508 10.45 -5.99 -15.81
N LEU A 509 11.60 -5.39 -16.16
CA LEU A 509 11.71 -4.52 -17.34
C LEU A 509 11.34 -5.21 -18.66
N PRO A 510 11.89 -6.39 -19.02
CA PRO A 510 11.50 -7.07 -20.25
C PRO A 510 10.02 -7.48 -20.23
N ARG A 511 9.43 -7.80 -19.07
CA ARG A 511 8.01 -8.13 -18.94
C ARG A 511 7.12 -6.93 -19.16
N ILE A 512 7.48 -5.76 -18.61
CA ILE A 512 6.80 -4.48 -18.84
C ILE A 512 6.83 -4.10 -20.34
N ALA A 513 7.96 -4.34 -21.00
CA ALA A 513 8.08 -4.08 -22.44
C ALA A 513 7.13 -4.96 -23.26
N ARG A 514 6.98 -6.25 -22.92
CA ARG A 514 6.01 -7.15 -23.57
C ARG A 514 4.57 -6.76 -23.25
N ASP A 515 4.29 -6.37 -22.01
CA ASP A 515 2.97 -5.89 -21.64
C ASP A 515 2.59 -4.60 -22.39
N GLY A 516 3.47 -3.64 -22.55
CA GLY A 516 3.30 -2.45 -23.40
C GLY A 516 2.25 -1.45 -22.92
N THR A 517 1.72 -1.56 -21.68
CA THR A 517 0.74 -0.61 -21.13
C THR A 517 1.37 0.47 -20.25
N ALA A 518 2.58 0.25 -19.73
CA ALA A 518 3.29 1.24 -18.95
C ALA A 518 3.78 2.43 -19.81
N ARG A 519 3.76 3.61 -19.21
CA ARG A 519 4.15 4.88 -19.84
C ARG A 519 5.23 5.58 -19.02
N PHE A 520 6.25 4.84 -18.59
CA PHE A 520 7.35 5.37 -17.81
C PHE A 520 8.20 6.33 -18.63
N THR A 521 8.65 7.41 -17.99
CA THR A 521 9.61 8.39 -18.55
C THR A 521 10.70 8.65 -17.49
N PRO A 522 11.96 8.93 -17.91
CA PRO A 522 13.03 9.27 -16.97
C PRO A 522 12.95 10.70 -16.48
#